data_a6c5e1aea433e6529423199a1ee7f261
#
_entry.id   a6c5e1aea433e6529423199a1ee7f261
#
_cell.length_a   1.000
_cell.length_b   1.000
_cell.length_c   1.000
_cell.angle_alpha   90.00
_cell.angle_beta   90.00
_cell.angle_gamma   90.00
#
_symmetry.space_group_name_H-M   'P 1'
#
loop_
_entity.id
_entity.type
_entity.pdbx_description
1 polymer ?
#
loop_
_entity_poly.entity_id
_entity_poly.type
_entity_poly.pdbx_seq_one_letter_code
_entity_poly.pdbx_strand_id
1 'polypeptide(L)'
;MAAKEKELYDFYTNNIIPDNSWTSWADFYNVINLCNTILHYAPGAQAKDGNYSVDELRTHEAEAKSIRALCYFYLIRTFKKVPLVLQATIGDDVDFKVRASSEQEVLEQIIADLEWSKDYIWNKKFFVDVREKERTFQ
;
A
#
# COMPACT_ATOMS: atom_id res chain seq x y z
N MET A 1 20.72 -28.40 6.80
CA MET A 1 19.73 -27.36 7.09
C MET A 1 19.41 -26.62 5.79
N ALA A 2 18.17 -26.59 5.37
CA ALA A 2 17.80 -25.86 4.15
C ALA A 2 18.04 -24.35 4.35
N ALA A 3 18.34 -23.61 3.27
CA ALA A 3 18.67 -22.18 3.38
C ALA A 3 17.60 -21.38 4.14
N LYS A 4 16.31 -21.63 3.85
CA LYS A 4 15.19 -20.99 4.56
C LYS A 4 15.10 -21.32 6.06
N GLU A 5 15.46 -22.54 6.45
CA GLU A 5 15.50 -22.91 7.87
C GLU A 5 16.62 -22.21 8.61
N LYS A 6 17.76 -21.98 7.94
CA LYS A 6 18.88 -21.22 8.51
C LYS A 6 18.49 -19.75 8.69
N GLU A 7 17.87 -19.12 7.69
CA GLU A 7 17.40 -17.72 7.76
C GLU A 7 16.39 -17.53 8.91
N LEU A 8 15.46 -18.47 9.08
CA LEU A 8 14.49 -18.44 10.18
C LEU A 8 15.18 -18.61 11.54
N TYR A 9 16.17 -19.51 11.64
CA TYR A 9 16.97 -19.70 12.85
C TYR A 9 17.77 -18.43 13.20
N ASP A 10 18.41 -17.80 12.21
CA ASP A 10 19.16 -16.56 12.37
C ASP A 10 18.22 -15.43 12.84
N PHE A 11 17.00 -15.37 12.32
CA PHE A 11 15.98 -14.42 12.77
C PHE A 11 15.59 -14.68 14.24
N TYR A 12 15.34 -15.92 14.60
CA TYR A 12 14.95 -16.33 15.96
C TYR A 12 16.05 -16.07 16.99
N THR A 13 17.32 -16.23 16.60
CA THR A 13 18.49 -16.03 17.45
C THR A 13 19.00 -14.57 17.46
N ASN A 14 18.28 -13.62 16.84
CA ASN A 14 18.70 -12.22 16.63
C ASN A 14 20.04 -12.06 15.89
N ASN A 15 20.43 -13.03 15.09
CA ASN A 15 21.61 -13.00 14.23
C ASN A 15 21.23 -12.65 12.79
N ILE A 16 20.52 -11.52 12.63
CA ILE A 16 19.97 -11.11 11.34
C ILE A 16 21.06 -10.49 10.48
N ILE A 17 21.37 -11.14 9.37
CA ILE A 17 22.29 -10.62 8.35
C ILE A 17 21.53 -9.84 7.28
N PRO A 18 22.15 -8.88 6.59
CA PRO A 18 21.51 -8.04 5.56
C PRO A 18 20.84 -8.82 4.43
N ASP A 19 21.37 -9.99 4.10
CA ASP A 19 20.86 -10.85 3.00
C ASP A 19 19.72 -11.80 3.44
N ASN A 20 19.21 -11.67 4.67
CA ASN A 20 18.12 -12.49 5.15
C ASN A 20 16.82 -12.09 4.47
N SER A 21 16.16 -13.03 3.77
CA SER A 21 14.93 -12.76 2.99
C SER A 21 13.75 -12.27 3.86
N TRP A 22 13.74 -12.60 5.15
CA TRP A 22 12.72 -12.15 6.11
C TRP A 22 12.85 -10.65 6.48
N THR A 23 13.97 -10.03 6.14
CA THR A 23 14.20 -8.59 6.35
C THR A 23 14.02 -7.78 5.06
N SER A 24 13.62 -8.43 3.96
CA SER A 24 13.37 -7.76 2.69
C SER A 24 12.12 -6.88 2.77
N TRP A 25 12.25 -5.63 2.36
CA TRP A 25 11.15 -4.68 2.18
C TRP A 25 10.68 -4.55 0.73
N ALA A 26 11.31 -5.30 -0.19
CA ALA A 26 11.03 -5.22 -1.63
C ALA A 26 9.55 -5.46 -1.95
N ASP A 27 8.92 -6.44 -1.32
CA ASP A 27 7.50 -6.74 -1.55
C ASP A 27 6.58 -5.59 -1.10
N PHE A 28 6.89 -4.95 0.02
CA PHE A 28 6.16 -3.76 0.46
C PHE A 28 6.25 -2.61 -0.54
N TYR A 29 7.45 -2.34 -1.07
CA TYR A 29 7.63 -1.28 -2.07
C TYR A 29 7.02 -1.63 -3.43
N ASN A 30 6.96 -2.90 -3.79
CA ASN A 30 6.20 -3.35 -4.97
C ASN A 30 4.71 -3.01 -4.81
N VAL A 31 4.11 -3.33 -3.66
CA VAL A 31 2.71 -2.99 -3.38
C VAL A 31 2.50 -1.47 -3.32
N ILE A 32 3.39 -0.72 -2.67
CA ILE A 32 3.34 0.74 -2.62
C ILE A 32 3.37 1.34 -4.03
N ASN A 33 4.24 0.83 -4.91
CA ASN A 33 4.31 1.29 -6.30
C ASN A 33 3.03 0.99 -7.08
N LEU A 34 2.40 -0.18 -6.87
CA LEU A 34 1.10 -0.50 -7.46
C LEU A 34 0.01 0.47 -6.97
N CYS A 35 -0.03 0.78 -5.67
CA CYS A 35 -0.94 1.77 -5.12
C CYS A 35 -0.71 3.16 -5.75
N ASN A 36 0.55 3.60 -5.83
CA ASN A 36 0.91 4.86 -6.46
C ASN A 36 0.50 4.89 -7.95
N THR A 37 0.64 3.77 -8.66
CA THR A 37 0.23 3.62 -10.06
C THR A 37 -1.27 3.80 -10.23
N ILE A 38 -2.08 3.19 -9.35
CA ILE A 38 -3.54 3.39 -9.33
C ILE A 38 -3.85 4.87 -9.10
N LEU A 39 -3.26 5.47 -8.07
CA LEU A 39 -3.51 6.88 -7.74
C LEU A 39 -3.10 7.85 -8.87
N HIS A 40 -2.12 7.48 -9.68
CA HIS A 40 -1.66 8.27 -10.81
C HIS A 40 -2.57 8.15 -12.04
N TYR A 41 -2.98 6.92 -12.40
CA TYR A 41 -3.68 6.68 -13.66
C TYR A 41 -5.20 6.67 -13.54
N ALA A 42 -5.77 6.31 -12.39
CA ALA A 42 -7.22 6.18 -12.23
C ALA A 42 -8.01 7.48 -12.55
N PRO A 43 -7.55 8.69 -12.18
CA PRO A 43 -8.24 9.93 -12.57
C PRO A 43 -8.29 10.13 -14.07
N GLY A 44 -7.20 9.80 -14.78
CA GLY A 44 -7.14 9.90 -16.24
C GLY A 44 -7.99 8.85 -16.96
N ALA A 45 -8.16 7.68 -16.37
CA ALA A 45 -9.06 6.63 -16.86
C ALA A 45 -10.52 7.06 -16.67
N GLN A 46 -10.89 7.57 -15.50
CA GLN A 46 -12.22 8.06 -15.20
C GLN A 46 -12.64 9.20 -16.16
N ALA A 47 -11.74 10.11 -16.47
CA ALA A 47 -12.02 11.22 -17.39
C ALA A 47 -12.31 10.78 -18.83
N LYS A 48 -11.89 9.57 -19.22
CA LYS A 48 -12.06 9.00 -20.58
C LYS A 48 -13.20 7.99 -20.68
N ASP A 49 -13.60 7.38 -19.58
CA ASP A 49 -14.64 6.34 -19.55
C ASP A 49 -15.89 6.88 -18.84
N GLY A 50 -16.93 7.14 -19.62
CA GLY A 50 -18.22 7.63 -19.11
C GLY A 50 -18.96 6.62 -18.21
N ASN A 51 -18.57 5.35 -18.19
CA ASN A 51 -19.14 4.33 -17.30
C ASN A 51 -18.39 4.25 -15.96
N TYR A 52 -17.20 4.83 -15.85
CA TYR A 52 -16.41 4.88 -14.64
C TYR A 52 -16.78 6.13 -13.85
N SER A 53 -17.60 5.97 -12.83
CA SER A 53 -18.11 7.07 -12.03
C SER A 53 -17.04 7.70 -11.11
N VAL A 54 -17.27 8.94 -10.71
CA VAL A 54 -16.39 9.62 -9.72
C VAL A 54 -16.42 8.92 -8.36
N ASP A 55 -17.55 8.31 -7.98
CA ASP A 55 -17.65 7.58 -6.70
C ASP A 55 -16.82 6.29 -6.73
N GLU A 56 -16.81 5.58 -7.86
CA GLU A 56 -15.92 4.42 -8.05
C GLU A 56 -14.46 4.81 -8.06
N LEU A 57 -14.09 5.91 -8.73
CA LEU A 57 -12.74 6.45 -8.67
C LEU A 57 -12.30 6.70 -7.23
N ARG A 58 -13.11 7.41 -6.45
CA ARG A 58 -12.80 7.71 -5.05
C ARG A 58 -12.68 6.46 -4.19
N THR A 59 -13.50 5.45 -4.45
CA THR A 59 -13.42 4.16 -3.77
C THR A 59 -12.09 3.46 -4.07
N HIS A 60 -11.68 3.39 -5.33
CA HIS A 60 -10.40 2.79 -5.71
C HIS A 60 -9.19 3.57 -5.17
N GLU A 61 -9.27 4.91 -5.17
CA GLU A 61 -8.25 5.73 -4.54
C GLU A 61 -8.17 5.48 -3.01
N ALA A 62 -9.32 5.33 -2.34
CA ALA A 62 -9.38 5.05 -0.91
C ALA A 62 -8.78 3.68 -0.57
N GLU A 63 -9.08 2.66 -1.37
CA GLU A 63 -8.48 1.33 -1.23
C GLU A 63 -6.97 1.39 -1.43
N ALA A 64 -6.48 2.04 -2.49
CA ALA A 64 -5.06 2.18 -2.76
C ALA A 64 -4.31 2.92 -1.64
N LYS A 65 -4.87 4.02 -1.13
CA LYS A 65 -4.31 4.77 0.00
C LYS A 65 -4.28 3.95 1.29
N SER A 66 -5.37 3.21 1.59
CA SER A 66 -5.43 2.35 2.78
C SER A 66 -4.38 1.24 2.74
N ILE A 67 -4.20 0.60 1.60
CA ILE A 67 -3.19 -0.45 1.41
C ILE A 67 -1.78 0.15 1.53
N ARG A 68 -1.53 1.32 0.92
CA ARG A 68 -0.27 2.03 1.04
C ARG A 68 0.07 2.40 2.49
N ALA A 69 -0.91 2.93 3.21
CA ALA A 69 -0.77 3.25 4.63
C ALA A 69 -0.43 2.01 5.47
N LEU A 70 -1.08 0.88 5.20
CA LEU A 70 -0.79 -0.38 5.88
C LEU A 70 0.64 -0.87 5.60
N CYS A 71 1.12 -0.79 4.36
CA CYS A 71 2.49 -1.14 4.00
C CYS A 71 3.50 -0.27 4.75
N TYR A 72 3.30 1.04 4.78
CA TYR A 72 4.18 1.95 5.53
C TYR A 72 4.13 1.72 7.03
N PHE A 73 2.97 1.40 7.58
CA PHE A 73 2.84 1.07 9.01
C PHE A 73 3.71 -0.14 9.40
N TYR A 74 3.72 -1.20 8.59
CA TYR A 74 4.60 -2.35 8.84
C TYR A 74 6.07 -1.98 8.65
N LEU A 75 6.40 -1.21 7.62
CA LEU A 75 7.77 -0.77 7.35
C LEU A 75 8.37 0.03 8.50
N ILE A 76 7.66 1.05 9.02
CA ILE A 76 8.18 1.88 10.14
C ILE A 76 8.29 1.11 11.44
N ARG A 77 7.37 0.17 11.69
CA ARG A 77 7.45 -0.69 12.89
C ARG A 77 8.66 -1.61 12.88
N THR A 78 9.08 -2.05 11.70
CA THR A 78 10.19 -2.99 11.55
C THR A 78 11.53 -2.26 11.39
N PHE A 79 11.57 -1.22 10.56
CA PHE A 79 12.82 -0.58 10.12
C PHE A 79 13.02 0.86 10.63
N LYS A 80 12.00 1.49 11.22
CA LYS A 80 11.96 2.85 11.78
C LYS A 80 12.18 3.97 10.76
N LYS A 81 13.23 3.89 9.95
CA LYS A 81 13.55 4.89 8.90
C LYS A 81 13.46 4.22 7.55
N VAL A 82 12.54 4.67 6.70
CA VAL A 82 12.29 4.09 5.39
C VAL A 82 12.08 5.19 4.34
N PRO A 83 12.43 4.97 3.07
CA PRO A 83 12.12 5.92 2.01
C PRO A 83 10.60 6.13 1.87
N LEU A 84 10.14 7.38 1.87
CA LEU A 84 8.74 7.72 1.60
C LEU A 84 8.57 7.97 0.10
N VAL A 85 8.00 7.01 -0.62
CA VAL A 85 7.77 7.04 -2.06
C VAL A 85 6.28 7.19 -2.32
N LEU A 86 5.86 8.35 -2.82
CA LEU A 86 4.45 8.70 -3.06
C LEU A 86 4.10 8.82 -4.54
N GLN A 87 5.07 8.65 -5.41
CA GLN A 87 4.89 8.73 -6.85
C GLN A 87 5.05 7.35 -7.49
N ALA A 88 4.28 7.09 -8.55
CA ALA A 88 4.43 5.90 -9.35
C ALA A 88 5.78 5.92 -10.07
N THR A 89 6.44 4.77 -10.12
CA THR A 89 7.61 4.57 -10.96
C THR A 89 7.16 4.40 -12.40
N ILE A 90 7.30 5.45 -13.20
CA ILE A 90 6.90 5.48 -14.60
C ILE A 90 8.13 5.70 -15.46
N GLY A 91 8.56 4.64 -16.17
CA GLY A 91 9.73 4.69 -17.05
C GLY A 91 11.08 4.45 -16.35
N ASP A 92 12.16 4.53 -17.14
CA ASP A 92 13.51 4.21 -16.70
C ASP A 92 14.25 5.38 -16.02
N ASP A 93 13.68 6.58 -16.01
CA ASP A 93 14.29 7.82 -15.49
C ASP A 93 14.02 8.07 -14.00
N VAL A 94 13.67 7.04 -13.25
CA VAL A 94 13.37 7.20 -11.82
C VAL A 94 14.64 7.25 -11.00
N ASP A 95 14.85 8.34 -10.28
CA ASP A 95 15.93 8.42 -9.28
C ASP A 95 15.61 7.52 -8.09
N PHE A 96 16.24 6.34 -8.05
CA PHE A 96 16.10 5.38 -6.97
C PHE A 96 16.81 5.79 -5.67
N LYS A 97 17.53 6.94 -5.67
CA LYS A 97 18.20 7.46 -4.48
C LYS A 97 17.28 8.28 -3.59
N VAL A 98 16.18 7.66 -3.19
CA VAL A 98 15.25 8.32 -2.24
C VAL A 98 15.85 8.27 -0.83
N ARG A 99 15.99 9.45 -0.22
CA ARG A 99 16.44 9.58 1.16
C ARG A 99 15.46 8.85 2.11
N ALA A 100 15.99 8.17 3.12
CA ALA A 100 15.16 7.64 4.20
C ALA A 100 14.49 8.78 4.95
N SER A 101 13.17 8.71 5.08
CA SER A 101 12.35 9.64 5.86
C SER A 101 12.37 9.25 7.34
N SER A 102 12.07 10.20 8.19
CA SER A 102 11.88 9.95 9.61
C SER A 102 10.59 9.19 9.87
N GLU A 103 10.51 8.52 11.02
CA GLU A 103 9.29 7.84 11.47
C GLU A 103 8.10 8.81 11.52
N GLN A 104 8.33 10.05 11.96
CA GLN A 104 7.32 11.10 12.03
C GLN A 104 6.74 11.45 10.65
N GLU A 105 7.60 11.69 9.65
CA GLU A 105 7.17 12.00 8.28
C GLU A 105 6.32 10.88 7.68
N VAL A 106 6.70 9.63 7.93
CA VAL A 106 5.94 8.46 7.44
C VAL A 106 4.61 8.30 8.17
N LEU A 107 4.57 8.52 9.50
CA LEU A 107 3.33 8.48 10.29
C LEU A 107 2.34 9.56 9.84
N GLU A 108 2.80 10.77 9.57
CA GLU A 108 1.95 11.85 9.05
C GLU A 108 1.31 11.47 7.71
N GLN A 109 2.08 10.83 6.83
CA GLN A 109 1.53 10.34 5.56
C GLN A 109 0.53 9.19 5.75
N ILE A 110 0.79 8.25 6.66
CA ILE A 110 -0.14 7.16 7.01
C ILE A 110 -1.47 7.75 7.48
N ILE A 111 -1.42 8.72 8.39
CA ILE A 111 -2.62 9.38 8.93
C ILE A 111 -3.37 10.09 7.80
N ALA A 112 -2.69 10.84 6.95
CA ALA A 112 -3.30 11.55 5.82
C ALA A 112 -4.00 10.59 4.85
N ASP A 113 -3.36 9.48 4.51
CA ASP A 113 -3.95 8.45 3.63
C ASP A 113 -5.21 7.82 4.26
N LEU A 114 -5.18 7.49 5.55
CA LEU A 114 -6.30 6.89 6.26
C LEU A 114 -7.45 7.87 6.52
N GLU A 115 -7.15 9.13 6.85
CA GLU A 115 -8.17 10.17 7.03
C GLU A 115 -8.93 10.44 5.74
N TRP A 116 -8.23 10.49 4.62
CA TRP A 116 -8.87 10.62 3.32
C TRP A 116 -9.71 9.38 2.97
N SER A 117 -9.18 8.18 3.22
CA SER A 117 -9.81 6.93 2.86
C SER A 117 -11.10 6.65 3.63
N LYS A 118 -11.18 7.05 4.91
CA LYS A 118 -12.38 6.80 5.75
C LYS A 118 -13.66 7.39 5.15
N ASP A 119 -13.55 8.49 4.40
CA ASP A 119 -14.69 9.19 3.85
C ASP A 119 -15.25 8.51 2.58
N TYR A 120 -14.44 7.68 1.91
CA TYR A 120 -14.76 7.08 0.61
C TYR A 120 -14.80 5.55 0.60
N ILE A 121 -14.09 4.88 1.50
CA ILE A 121 -14.03 3.40 1.58
C ILE A 121 -15.38 2.80 2.02
N TRP A 122 -16.19 3.58 2.76
CA TRP A 122 -17.49 3.19 3.28
C TRP A 122 -18.65 3.77 2.46
N ASN A 123 -18.65 3.58 1.16
CA ASN A 123 -19.87 3.87 0.43
C ASN A 123 -20.91 2.81 0.83
N LYS A 124 -21.85 3.21 1.73
CA LYS A 124 -22.93 2.36 2.28
C LYS A 124 -23.66 1.55 1.20
N LYS A 125 -23.67 2.02 -0.05
CA LYS A 125 -24.32 1.40 -1.19
C LYS A 125 -23.70 0.05 -1.57
N PHE A 126 -22.37 -0.09 -1.52
CA PHE A 126 -21.69 -1.35 -1.87
C PHE A 126 -21.99 -2.46 -0.85
N PHE A 127 -21.97 -2.15 0.45
CA PHE A 127 -22.24 -3.15 1.50
C PHE A 127 -23.71 -3.53 1.62
N VAL A 128 -24.62 -2.62 1.26
CA VAL A 128 -26.07 -2.93 1.19
C VAL A 128 -26.33 -3.90 0.04
N ASP A 129 -25.71 -3.67 -1.12
CA ASP A 129 -25.89 -4.50 -2.33
C ASP A 129 -25.33 -5.94 -2.14
N VAL A 130 -24.18 -6.08 -1.48
CA VAL A 130 -23.63 -7.40 -1.13
C VAL A 130 -24.53 -8.15 -0.13
N ARG A 131 -25.03 -7.49 0.92
CA ARG A 131 -25.95 -8.10 1.89
C ARG A 131 -27.31 -8.44 1.29
N GLU A 132 -27.81 -7.67 0.35
CA GLU A 132 -29.05 -7.97 -0.35
C GLU A 132 -28.88 -9.16 -1.29
N LYS A 133 -27.77 -9.26 -2.00
CA LYS A 133 -27.44 -10.43 -2.83
C LYS A 133 -27.29 -11.71 -2.01
N GLU A 134 -26.66 -11.66 -0.84
CA GLU A 134 -26.55 -12.82 0.05
C GLU A 134 -27.91 -13.31 0.59
N ARG A 135 -28.88 -12.42 0.81
CA ARG A 135 -30.26 -12.80 1.23
C ARG A 135 -31.10 -13.41 0.11
N THR A 136 -30.75 -13.18 -1.18
CA THR A 136 -31.52 -13.71 -2.31
C THR A 136 -31.09 -15.14 -2.66
N PHE A 137 -30.00 -15.65 -2.06
CA PHE A 137 -29.50 -17.02 -2.26
C PHE A 137 -29.85 -17.98 -1.09
N GLN A 138 -30.65 -17.56 -0.11
CA GLN A 138 -31.26 -18.39 0.94
C GLN A 138 -32.74 -18.63 0.65
#